data_3ca3c7bc637039f968f228ad51814c53
#
_entry.id   3ca3c7bc637039f968f228ad51814c53
#
_cell.length_a   1.000
_cell.length_b   1.000
_cell.length_c   1.000
_cell.angle_alpha   90.00
_cell.angle_beta   90.00
_cell.angle_gamma   90.00
#
_symmetry.space_group_name_H-M   'P 1'
#
loop_
_entity.id
_entity.type
_entity.pdbx_description
1 polymer ?
#
loop_
_entity_poly.entity_id
_entity_poly.type
_entity_poly.pdbx_seq_one_letter_code
_entity_poly.pdbx_strand_id
1 'polypeptide(L)'
;MSLPELYLSKPGVALPATRVDNAEIIRRVRACFKGTDAEFVPIASAIEHVFGLCGTKVRYLEPDERPGIIGDYAVAAAKDCLAANEVSLEEVDLVICGQISRQYFEPATAMEVAAKLGLKRTHAFDVTAACVSHLEALQTAAGYMALHPEYRAALVCSSELTGPYLSYDIQTVRELHMKVAGLTIGNAATALLLRRTPFPGGGIHLRALHTFTAPDHWELCQVPIGGTLFSSSVELMRLGKYIPPWATERLAALGLTPNDIDHYVFHQPSEIMVRKILDDVGVDNAKGVYTHGLYGNTASAAVGVTYRRLLEERTIKSGDKLVLGSAAAGYSMVFAMGEWTTGSAS
;
A
#
# COMPACT_ATOMS: atom_id res chain seq x y z
N MET A 1 -20.77 -10.62 -13.73
CA MET A 1 -20.39 -9.63 -14.77
C MET A 1 -18.89 -9.77 -14.98
N SER A 2 -18.43 -9.76 -16.23
CA SER A 2 -17.00 -9.68 -16.53
C SER A 2 -16.48 -8.29 -16.18
N LEU A 3 -15.21 -8.19 -15.77
CA LEU A 3 -14.53 -6.91 -15.60
C LEU A 3 -14.60 -6.15 -16.95
N PRO A 4 -14.96 -4.85 -16.96
CA PRO A 4 -14.86 -4.08 -18.20
C PRO A 4 -13.40 -3.99 -18.65
N GLU A 5 -13.19 -3.66 -19.92
CA GLU A 5 -11.82 -3.46 -20.42
C GLU A 5 -11.22 -2.22 -19.77
N LEU A 6 -10.24 -2.43 -18.90
CA LEU A 6 -9.61 -1.40 -18.08
C LEU A 6 -8.09 -1.59 -18.04
N TYR A 7 -7.39 -0.46 -18.04
CA TYR A 7 -5.94 -0.37 -18.02
C TYR A 7 -5.49 0.42 -16.79
N LEU A 8 -4.55 -0.12 -16.05
CA LEU A 8 -3.95 0.50 -14.87
C LEU A 8 -2.61 1.15 -15.26
N SER A 9 -2.41 2.39 -14.84
CA SER A 9 -1.24 3.19 -15.16
C SER A 9 0.04 2.73 -14.45
N LYS A 10 1.17 3.31 -14.83
CA LYS A 10 2.34 3.43 -13.95
C LYS A 10 1.97 4.26 -12.73
N PRO A 11 2.51 3.93 -11.54
CA PRO A 11 2.17 4.66 -10.31
C PRO A 11 2.93 5.99 -10.23
N GLY A 12 2.26 7.00 -9.65
CA GLY A 12 2.94 8.15 -9.09
C GLY A 12 3.25 7.93 -7.62
N VAL A 13 4.36 8.49 -7.12
CA VAL A 13 4.80 8.33 -5.74
C VAL A 13 5.31 9.66 -5.18
N ALA A 14 4.98 9.93 -3.90
CA ALA A 14 5.56 11.01 -3.13
C ALA A 14 6.02 10.50 -1.77
N LEU A 15 7.25 10.86 -1.38
CA LEU A 15 7.86 10.47 -0.12
C LEU A 15 8.20 11.72 0.70
N PRO A 16 8.08 11.68 2.04
CA PRO A 16 8.65 12.71 2.90
C PRO A 16 10.17 12.86 2.71
N ALA A 17 10.68 14.04 3.02
CA ALA A 17 12.11 14.31 2.93
C ALA A 17 12.91 13.70 4.11
N THR A 18 12.27 13.49 5.26
CA THR A 18 12.94 13.05 6.47
C THR A 18 13.18 11.55 6.47
N ARG A 19 14.40 11.15 6.14
CA ARG A 19 14.86 9.77 6.20
C ARG A 19 15.23 9.41 7.64
N VAL A 20 14.72 8.28 8.15
CA VAL A 20 14.90 7.81 9.53
C VAL A 20 15.42 6.37 9.48
N ASP A 21 16.54 6.11 10.14
CA ASP A 21 17.12 4.78 10.32
C ASP A 21 16.67 4.09 11.62
N ASN A 22 17.12 2.86 11.82
CA ASN A 22 16.78 2.08 13.00
C ASN A 22 17.32 2.69 14.28
N ALA A 23 18.53 3.28 14.24
CA ALA A 23 19.16 3.89 15.41
C ALA A 23 18.35 5.09 15.90
N GLU A 24 17.81 5.91 15.00
CA GLU A 24 16.94 7.02 15.35
C GLU A 24 15.63 6.55 16.01
N ILE A 25 15.01 5.48 15.51
CA ILE A 25 13.81 4.92 16.14
C ILE A 25 14.11 4.45 17.57
N ILE A 26 15.24 3.76 17.79
CA ILE A 26 15.65 3.32 19.11
C ILE A 26 15.88 4.52 20.04
N ARG A 27 16.48 5.61 19.53
CA ARG A 27 16.65 6.87 20.30
C ARG A 27 15.30 7.48 20.71
N ARG A 28 14.29 7.47 19.81
CA ARG A 28 12.93 7.96 20.12
C ARG A 28 12.27 7.12 21.21
N VAL A 29 12.39 5.80 21.15
CA VAL A 29 11.88 4.92 22.21
C VAL A 29 12.64 5.18 23.53
N ARG A 30 13.99 5.32 23.49
CA ARG A 30 14.78 5.64 24.67
C ARG A 30 14.35 6.97 25.32
N ALA A 31 14.06 7.98 24.52
CA ALA A 31 13.61 9.29 25.00
C ALA A 31 12.26 9.24 25.76
N CYS A 32 11.41 8.27 25.43
CA CYS A 32 10.12 8.04 26.09
C CYS A 32 10.21 7.05 27.28
N PHE A 33 11.31 6.31 27.39
CA PHE A 33 11.49 5.30 28.44
C PHE A 33 11.85 5.95 29.78
N LYS A 34 11.14 5.53 30.85
CA LYS A 34 11.25 6.15 32.19
C LYS A 34 12.32 5.54 33.09
N GLY A 35 12.88 4.37 32.70
CA GLY A 35 13.90 3.66 33.47
C GLY A 35 15.32 4.09 33.13
N THR A 36 16.29 3.42 33.74
CA THR A 36 17.73 3.58 33.52
C THR A 36 18.19 3.05 32.17
N ASP A 37 19.39 3.39 31.71
CA ASP A 37 19.97 2.83 30.49
C ASP A 37 20.14 1.30 30.58
N ALA A 38 20.51 0.77 31.75
CA ALA A 38 20.66 -0.65 31.98
C ALA A 38 19.33 -1.42 31.80
N GLU A 39 18.20 -0.84 32.25
CA GLU A 39 16.85 -1.40 32.08
C GLU A 39 16.35 -1.28 30.64
N PHE A 40 16.86 -0.33 29.87
CA PHE A 40 16.50 -0.16 28.46
C PHE A 40 17.18 -1.17 27.52
N VAL A 41 18.37 -1.69 27.88
CA VAL A 41 19.14 -2.63 27.04
C VAL A 41 18.30 -3.80 26.49
N PRO A 42 17.50 -4.52 27.29
CA PRO A 42 16.68 -5.62 26.77
C PRO A 42 15.63 -5.16 25.73
N ILE A 43 15.07 -3.98 25.89
CA ILE A 43 14.08 -3.39 24.97
C ILE A 43 14.78 -3.03 23.66
N ALA A 44 15.93 -2.35 23.73
CA ALA A 44 16.70 -1.99 22.53
C ALA A 44 17.11 -3.23 21.74
N SER A 45 17.65 -4.26 22.42
CA SER A 45 18.04 -5.52 21.78
C SER A 45 16.86 -6.24 21.12
N ALA A 46 15.69 -6.20 21.75
CA ALA A 46 14.47 -6.79 21.17
C ALA A 46 13.99 -6.02 19.93
N ILE A 47 14.09 -4.68 19.93
CA ILE A 47 13.77 -3.83 18.76
C ILE A 47 14.74 -4.16 17.62
N GLU A 48 16.04 -4.21 17.87
CA GLU A 48 17.06 -4.56 16.87
C GLU A 48 16.82 -5.92 16.26
N HIS A 49 16.48 -6.92 17.10
CA HIS A 49 16.14 -8.26 16.66
C HIS A 49 14.95 -8.25 15.69
N VAL A 50 13.86 -7.54 16.03
CA VAL A 50 12.69 -7.42 15.15
C VAL A 50 13.04 -6.72 13.84
N PHE A 51 13.81 -5.62 13.87
CA PHE A 51 14.26 -4.95 12.66
C PHE A 51 15.08 -5.87 11.77
N GLY A 52 15.96 -6.69 12.35
CA GLY A 52 16.72 -7.72 11.62
C GLY A 52 15.82 -8.77 10.97
N LEU A 53 14.85 -9.31 11.71
CA LEU A 53 13.89 -10.28 11.19
C LEU A 53 13.01 -9.71 10.07
N CYS A 54 12.51 -8.50 10.23
CA CYS A 54 11.64 -7.85 9.25
C CYS A 54 12.41 -7.36 8.01
N GLY A 55 13.74 -7.25 8.07
CA GLY A 55 14.56 -6.61 7.04
C GLY A 55 14.45 -5.09 7.05
N THR A 56 13.97 -4.47 8.15
CA THR A 56 13.79 -3.02 8.27
C THR A 56 15.13 -2.33 8.42
N LYS A 57 15.42 -1.34 7.57
CA LYS A 57 16.66 -0.54 7.62
C LYS A 57 16.36 0.94 7.73
N VAL A 58 15.49 1.43 6.85
CA VAL A 58 15.15 2.84 6.69
C VAL A 58 13.65 2.99 6.49
N ARG A 59 13.12 4.14 6.91
CA ARG A 59 11.78 4.63 6.59
C ARG A 59 11.84 6.14 6.38
N TYR A 60 10.78 6.67 5.82
CA TYR A 60 10.58 8.11 5.68
C TYR A 60 9.43 8.51 6.58
N LEU A 61 9.58 9.59 7.32
CA LEU A 61 8.55 10.08 8.23
C LEU A 61 8.33 11.57 7.98
N GLU A 62 7.07 11.98 7.95
CA GLU A 62 6.69 13.38 7.91
C GLU A 62 6.52 13.90 9.34
N PRO A 63 7.35 14.85 9.78
CA PRO A 63 7.23 15.45 11.11
C PRO A 63 6.14 16.53 11.18
N ASP A 64 5.69 17.06 10.04
CA ASP A 64 4.63 18.06 9.97
C ASP A 64 3.26 17.38 10.07
N GLU A 65 2.43 17.89 10.98
CA GLU A 65 1.06 17.39 11.21
C GLU A 65 0.02 18.47 10.88
N ARG A 66 0.43 19.54 10.16
CA ARG A 66 -0.50 20.63 9.79
C ARG A 66 -1.72 20.11 9.04
N PRO A 67 -2.88 20.78 9.18
CA PRO A 67 -4.06 20.45 8.38
C PRO A 67 -3.78 20.48 6.87
N GLY A 68 -4.28 19.47 6.15
CA GLY A 68 -4.12 19.35 4.69
C GLY A 68 -2.84 18.69 4.22
N ILE A 69 -1.91 18.30 5.12
CA ILE A 69 -0.63 17.68 4.72
C ILE A 69 -0.84 16.32 4.03
N ILE A 70 -1.81 15.52 4.47
CA ILE A 70 -2.15 14.23 3.84
C ILE A 70 -2.62 14.46 2.39
N GLY A 71 -3.49 15.44 2.18
CA GLY A 71 -3.95 15.84 0.85
C GLY A 71 -2.81 16.36 -0.03
N ASP A 72 -1.84 17.10 0.51
CA ASP A 72 -0.70 17.60 -0.25
C ASP A 72 0.17 16.47 -0.81
N TYR A 73 0.45 15.43 -0.01
CA TYR A 73 1.19 14.25 -0.48
C TYR A 73 0.40 13.45 -1.51
N ALA A 74 -0.91 13.29 -1.32
CA ALA A 74 -1.77 12.66 -2.32
C ALA A 74 -1.77 13.42 -3.65
N VAL A 75 -1.84 14.77 -3.61
CA VAL A 75 -1.74 15.64 -4.79
C VAL A 75 -0.39 15.53 -5.47
N ALA A 76 0.71 15.48 -4.71
CA ALA A 76 2.04 15.31 -5.27
C ALA A 76 2.17 13.96 -6.02
N ALA A 77 1.70 12.86 -5.42
CA ALA A 77 1.67 11.55 -6.06
C ALA A 77 0.74 11.53 -7.29
N ALA A 78 -0.42 12.20 -7.21
CA ALA A 78 -1.35 12.31 -8.33
C ALA A 78 -0.72 13.05 -9.53
N LYS A 79 -0.03 14.16 -9.29
CA LYS A 79 0.66 14.93 -10.33
C LYS A 79 1.79 14.11 -10.97
N ASP A 80 2.58 13.39 -10.18
CA ASP A 80 3.61 12.48 -10.68
C ASP A 80 2.98 11.37 -11.54
N CYS A 81 1.85 10.79 -11.12
CA CYS A 81 1.12 9.79 -11.88
C CYS A 81 0.59 10.32 -13.22
N LEU A 82 -0.08 11.48 -13.22
CA LEU A 82 -0.61 12.11 -14.42
C LEU A 82 0.50 12.40 -15.43
N ALA A 83 1.61 12.98 -14.96
CA ALA A 83 2.76 13.31 -15.80
C ALA A 83 3.45 12.06 -16.37
N ALA A 84 3.67 11.01 -15.54
CA ALA A 84 4.32 9.76 -15.95
C ALA A 84 3.51 8.96 -17.00
N ASN A 85 2.22 9.25 -17.15
CA ASN A 85 1.30 8.54 -18.06
C ASN A 85 0.72 9.43 -19.14
N GLU A 86 1.15 10.70 -19.22
CA GLU A 86 0.69 11.68 -20.23
C GLU A 86 -0.84 11.83 -20.25
N VAL A 87 -1.48 11.86 -19.07
CA VAL A 87 -2.93 11.98 -18.93
C VAL A 87 -3.28 13.40 -18.48
N SER A 88 -4.22 14.01 -19.18
CA SER A 88 -4.73 15.33 -18.82
C SER A 88 -5.65 15.26 -17.61
N LEU A 89 -5.58 16.28 -16.76
CA LEU A 89 -6.43 16.37 -15.58
C LEU A 89 -7.93 16.42 -15.94
N GLU A 90 -8.27 17.00 -17.10
CA GLU A 90 -9.65 17.08 -17.59
C GLU A 90 -10.26 15.70 -17.92
N GLU A 91 -9.43 14.65 -18.06
CA GLU A 91 -9.91 13.28 -18.28
C GLU A 91 -10.39 12.61 -16.97
N VAL A 92 -10.07 13.18 -15.81
CA VAL A 92 -10.34 12.57 -14.50
C VAL A 92 -11.80 12.88 -14.08
N ASP A 93 -12.66 11.89 -14.20
CA ASP A 93 -14.08 11.98 -13.85
C ASP A 93 -14.38 11.45 -12.44
N LEU A 94 -13.47 10.61 -11.86
CA LEU A 94 -13.60 9.99 -10.56
C LEU A 94 -12.27 10.10 -9.76
N VAL A 95 -12.36 10.51 -8.50
CA VAL A 95 -11.23 10.53 -7.55
C VAL A 95 -11.60 9.71 -6.33
N ILE A 96 -10.80 8.71 -5.99
CA ILE A 96 -10.99 7.91 -4.76
C ILE A 96 -9.70 7.92 -3.95
N CYS A 97 -9.78 8.29 -2.66
CA CYS A 97 -8.68 8.09 -1.73
C CYS A 97 -8.90 6.81 -0.93
N GLY A 98 -7.98 5.83 -1.12
CA GLY A 98 -7.97 4.54 -0.43
C GLY A 98 -6.86 4.50 0.61
N GLN A 99 -7.17 4.80 1.89
CA GLN A 99 -6.14 4.97 2.94
C GLN A 99 -6.70 4.82 4.35
N ILE A 100 -5.79 4.66 5.33
CA ILE A 100 -6.07 4.65 6.76
C ILE A 100 -5.97 6.07 7.31
N SER A 101 -4.89 6.77 6.95
CA SER A 101 -4.55 8.10 7.44
C SER A 101 -5.58 9.14 6.99
N ARG A 102 -6.08 9.93 7.95
CA ARG A 102 -7.03 11.03 7.68
C ARG A 102 -6.86 12.12 8.72
N GLN A 103 -7.13 13.35 8.32
CA GLN A 103 -7.12 14.51 9.22
C GLN A 103 -8.53 14.99 9.57
N TYR A 104 -9.53 14.59 8.78
CA TYR A 104 -10.92 14.97 8.96
C TYR A 104 -11.82 13.74 8.87
N PHE A 105 -12.91 13.73 9.64
CA PHE A 105 -14.02 12.80 9.40
C PHE A 105 -14.85 13.23 8.18
N GLU A 106 -14.98 14.54 7.98
CA GLU A 106 -15.62 15.20 6.84
C GLU A 106 -14.95 16.56 6.56
N PRO A 107 -14.82 16.96 5.29
CA PRO A 107 -15.16 16.18 4.09
C PRO A 107 -14.19 15.01 3.84
N ALA A 108 -14.47 14.18 2.79
CA ALA A 108 -13.56 13.15 2.32
C ALA A 108 -12.23 13.76 1.87
N THR A 109 -11.11 13.03 2.10
CA THR A 109 -9.78 13.44 1.61
C THR A 109 -9.74 13.58 0.09
N ALA A 110 -10.49 12.72 -0.63
CA ALA A 110 -10.63 12.80 -2.09
C ALA A 110 -11.20 14.16 -2.57
N MET A 111 -12.08 14.79 -1.78
CA MET A 111 -12.60 16.14 -2.08
C MET A 111 -11.50 17.20 -1.98
N GLU A 112 -10.65 17.11 -0.95
CA GLU A 112 -9.50 17.99 -0.78
C GLU A 112 -8.50 17.80 -1.92
N VAL A 113 -8.17 16.54 -2.28
CA VAL A 113 -7.28 16.20 -3.40
C VAL A 113 -7.82 16.75 -4.71
N ALA A 114 -9.10 16.53 -5.02
CA ALA A 114 -9.74 17.03 -6.23
C ALA A 114 -9.69 18.56 -6.32
N ALA A 115 -10.00 19.26 -5.21
CA ALA A 115 -9.95 20.71 -5.13
C ALA A 115 -8.53 21.27 -5.34
N LYS A 116 -7.52 20.67 -4.67
CA LYS A 116 -6.11 21.08 -4.79
C LYS A 116 -5.51 20.76 -6.17
N LEU A 117 -6.01 19.76 -6.87
CA LEU A 117 -5.67 19.49 -8.27
C LEU A 117 -6.33 20.48 -9.23
N GLY A 118 -7.37 21.18 -8.79
CA GLY A 118 -8.11 22.15 -9.62
C GLY A 118 -9.30 21.55 -10.39
N LEU A 119 -9.69 20.31 -10.07
CA LEU A 119 -10.89 19.68 -10.64
C LEU A 119 -12.14 20.43 -10.21
N LYS A 120 -13.00 20.77 -11.18
CA LYS A 120 -14.23 21.54 -10.94
C LYS A 120 -15.48 20.68 -10.86
N ARG A 121 -15.46 19.55 -11.56
CA ARG A 121 -16.54 18.56 -11.59
C ARG A 121 -15.92 17.17 -11.62
N THR A 122 -16.04 16.46 -10.54
CA THR A 122 -15.58 15.07 -10.42
C THR A 122 -16.38 14.39 -9.32
N HIS A 123 -16.59 13.11 -9.42
CA HIS A 123 -17.10 12.33 -8.31
C HIS A 123 -15.92 12.02 -7.38
N ALA A 124 -16.02 12.34 -6.08
CA ALA A 124 -14.92 12.18 -5.14
C ALA A 124 -15.39 11.67 -3.78
N PHE A 125 -14.76 10.59 -3.28
CA PHE A 125 -15.03 10.00 -1.98
C PHE A 125 -13.85 9.14 -1.50
N ASP A 126 -13.89 8.74 -0.21
CA ASP A 126 -12.86 7.89 0.41
C ASP A 126 -13.35 6.45 0.57
N VAL A 127 -12.39 5.51 0.52
CA VAL A 127 -12.54 4.10 0.87
C VAL A 127 -11.54 3.76 1.97
N THR A 128 -11.95 3.03 3.01
CA THR A 128 -11.06 2.59 4.08
C THR A 128 -11.22 1.10 4.35
N ALA A 129 -10.12 0.37 4.29
CA ALA A 129 -10.02 -1.07 4.52
C ALA A 129 -8.60 -1.44 4.98
N ALA A 130 -8.05 -0.71 5.95
CA ALA A 130 -6.68 -0.88 6.45
C ALA A 130 -5.63 -0.90 5.29
N CYS A 131 -4.62 -1.77 5.34
CA CYS A 131 -3.55 -1.81 4.33
C CYS A 131 -4.01 -2.23 2.91
N VAL A 132 -5.23 -2.76 2.74
CA VAL A 132 -5.80 -3.05 1.41
C VAL A 132 -6.57 -1.88 0.81
N SER A 133 -6.72 -0.76 1.54
CA SER A 133 -7.55 0.40 1.13
C SER A 133 -7.28 0.87 -0.29
N HIS A 134 -6.02 0.92 -0.72
CA HIS A 134 -5.66 1.38 -2.07
C HIS A 134 -6.17 0.43 -3.17
N LEU A 135 -6.05 -0.88 -2.97
CA LEU A 135 -6.56 -1.87 -3.92
C LEU A 135 -8.09 -2.01 -3.85
N GLU A 136 -8.71 -1.84 -2.68
CA GLU A 136 -10.17 -1.75 -2.55
C GLU A 136 -10.73 -0.50 -3.26
N ALA A 137 -10.03 0.62 -3.15
CA ALA A 137 -10.38 1.83 -3.90
C ALA A 137 -10.23 1.61 -5.42
N LEU A 138 -9.20 0.87 -5.86
CA LEU A 138 -9.05 0.47 -7.27
C LEU A 138 -10.21 -0.41 -7.74
N GLN A 139 -10.60 -1.40 -6.95
CA GLN A 139 -11.75 -2.26 -7.25
C GLN A 139 -13.06 -1.47 -7.27
N THR A 140 -13.23 -0.55 -6.33
CA THR A 140 -14.37 0.37 -6.28
C THR A 140 -14.41 1.24 -7.54
N ALA A 141 -13.28 1.81 -7.96
CA ALA A 141 -13.17 2.59 -9.19
C ALA A 141 -13.56 1.76 -10.43
N ALA A 142 -13.09 0.51 -10.54
CA ALA A 142 -13.47 -0.39 -11.63
C ALA A 142 -14.98 -0.64 -11.65
N GLY A 143 -15.62 -0.83 -10.49
CA GLY A 143 -17.06 -0.96 -10.34
C GLY A 143 -17.82 0.29 -10.80
N TYR A 144 -17.38 1.47 -10.38
CA TYR A 144 -17.96 2.74 -10.82
C TYR A 144 -17.80 2.94 -12.33
N MET A 145 -16.63 2.65 -12.89
CA MET A 145 -16.43 2.72 -14.34
C MET A 145 -17.30 1.72 -15.10
N ALA A 146 -17.63 0.55 -14.53
CA ALA A 146 -18.57 -0.38 -15.13
C ALA A 146 -20.00 0.16 -15.16
N LEU A 147 -20.42 0.88 -14.12
CA LEU A 147 -21.76 1.49 -14.00
C LEU A 147 -21.88 2.79 -14.80
N HIS A 148 -20.77 3.49 -15.00
CA HIS A 148 -20.68 4.82 -15.63
C HIS A 148 -19.80 4.74 -16.88
N PRO A 149 -20.34 4.31 -18.04
CA PRO A 149 -19.58 4.22 -19.29
C PRO A 149 -18.98 5.56 -19.77
N GLU A 150 -19.56 6.66 -19.32
CA GLU A 150 -19.11 8.03 -19.61
C GLU A 150 -17.84 8.42 -18.85
N TYR A 151 -17.47 7.72 -17.76
CA TYR A 151 -16.23 8.00 -17.07
C TYR A 151 -15.03 7.54 -17.90
N ARG A 152 -14.13 8.47 -18.20
CA ARG A 152 -12.93 8.27 -19.02
C ARG A 152 -11.77 7.73 -18.19
N ALA A 153 -11.52 8.37 -17.03
CA ALA A 153 -10.47 7.96 -16.12
C ALA A 153 -10.88 8.13 -14.65
N ALA A 154 -10.42 7.20 -13.82
CA ALA A 154 -10.46 7.28 -12.36
C ALA A 154 -9.05 7.45 -11.82
N LEU A 155 -8.87 8.41 -10.91
CA LEU A 155 -7.64 8.64 -10.14
C LEU A 155 -7.83 8.03 -8.76
N VAL A 156 -6.99 7.06 -8.40
CA VAL A 156 -7.02 6.35 -7.12
C VAL A 156 -5.76 6.70 -6.35
N CYS A 157 -5.90 7.40 -5.23
CA CYS A 157 -4.80 7.86 -4.39
C CYS A 157 -4.75 7.11 -3.06
N SER A 158 -3.56 7.02 -2.48
CA SER A 158 -3.34 6.61 -1.10
C SER A 158 -2.23 7.48 -0.49
N SER A 159 -2.48 8.08 0.66
CA SER A 159 -1.49 8.93 1.36
C SER A 159 -1.43 8.53 2.83
N GLU A 160 -0.37 7.84 3.21
CA GLU A 160 -0.18 7.32 4.56
C GLU A 160 0.86 8.14 5.31
N LEU A 161 0.35 9.07 6.12
CA LEU A 161 1.14 9.84 7.09
C LEU A 161 0.73 9.41 8.50
N THR A 162 1.41 8.42 9.01
CA THR A 162 1.00 7.64 10.19
C THR A 162 1.53 8.17 11.51
N GLY A 163 2.27 9.29 11.52
CA GLY A 163 2.87 9.88 12.72
C GLY A 163 1.95 9.90 13.94
N PRO A 164 0.71 10.42 13.83
CA PRO A 164 -0.22 10.49 14.96
C PRO A 164 -0.64 9.13 15.55
N TYR A 165 -0.45 8.04 14.79
CA TYR A 165 -0.82 6.69 15.22
C TYR A 165 0.34 5.89 15.79
N LEU A 166 1.57 6.42 15.77
CA LEU A 166 2.76 5.74 16.28
C LEU A 166 2.96 6.05 17.76
N SER A 167 3.46 5.07 18.51
CA SER A 167 3.85 5.26 19.90
C SER A 167 5.29 4.80 20.13
N TYR A 168 6.10 5.69 20.63
CA TYR A 168 7.47 5.38 21.10
C TYR A 168 7.51 5.14 22.61
N ASP A 169 6.39 5.32 23.33
CA ASP A 169 6.26 5.03 24.76
C ASP A 169 6.15 3.52 24.98
N ILE A 170 7.30 2.89 25.16
CA ILE A 170 7.47 1.44 25.39
C ILE A 170 8.27 1.26 26.68
N GLN A 171 7.63 0.76 27.72
CA GLN A 171 8.23 0.61 29.06
C GLN A 171 8.67 -0.84 29.34
N THR A 172 8.17 -1.82 28.61
CA THR A 172 8.48 -3.24 28.81
C THR A 172 8.60 -3.98 27.48
N VAL A 173 9.32 -5.11 27.47
CA VAL A 173 9.36 -6.02 26.30
C VAL A 173 7.97 -6.55 25.94
N ARG A 174 7.06 -6.70 26.91
CA ARG A 174 5.69 -7.10 26.67
C ARG A 174 4.92 -6.03 25.87
N GLU A 175 5.06 -4.76 26.25
CA GLU A 175 4.45 -3.66 25.49
C GLU A 175 5.04 -3.54 24.09
N LEU A 176 6.36 -3.80 23.96
CA LEU A 176 7.02 -3.81 22.64
C LEU A 176 6.33 -4.78 21.69
N HIS A 177 5.99 -5.99 22.13
CA HIS A 177 5.33 -6.97 21.26
C HIS A 177 4.02 -6.46 20.63
N MET A 178 3.33 -5.55 21.31
CA MET A 178 2.06 -4.99 20.84
C MET A 178 2.25 -3.72 19.99
N LYS A 179 3.38 -3.02 20.15
CA LYS A 179 3.66 -1.72 19.51
C LYS A 179 4.73 -1.80 18.42
N VAL A 180 5.49 -2.90 18.35
CA VAL A 180 6.66 -3.02 17.48
C VAL A 180 6.35 -2.86 16.00
N ALA A 181 5.16 -3.26 15.56
CA ALA A 181 4.72 -3.02 14.18
C ALA A 181 4.77 -1.54 13.82
N GLY A 182 4.37 -0.64 14.75
CA GLY A 182 4.46 0.80 14.58
C GLY A 182 5.87 1.33 14.37
N LEU A 183 6.89 0.67 14.93
CA LEU A 183 8.29 1.07 14.78
C LEU A 183 8.85 0.78 13.38
N THR A 184 8.20 -0.08 12.60
CA THR A 184 8.61 -0.44 11.22
C THR A 184 7.89 0.38 10.16
N ILE A 185 6.88 1.18 10.55
CA ILE A 185 6.07 1.96 9.63
C ILE A 185 6.86 3.13 9.03
N GLY A 186 6.63 3.37 7.74
CA GLY A 186 7.07 4.54 7.00
C GLY A 186 5.91 5.28 6.35
N ASN A 187 6.13 6.52 5.98
CA ASN A 187 5.16 7.36 5.29
C ASN A 187 5.41 7.37 3.78
N ALA A 188 4.36 7.35 3.01
CA ALA A 188 4.38 7.51 1.56
C ALA A 188 3.00 7.88 1.04
N ALA A 189 2.96 8.50 -0.13
CA ALA A 189 1.76 8.61 -0.93
C ALA A 189 1.97 8.01 -2.31
N THR A 190 0.91 7.46 -2.87
CA THR A 190 0.89 6.89 -4.21
C THR A 190 -0.43 7.20 -4.92
N ALA A 191 -0.39 7.23 -6.25
CA ALA A 191 -1.56 7.36 -7.09
C ALA A 191 -1.48 6.44 -8.29
N LEU A 192 -2.64 5.95 -8.72
CA LEU A 192 -2.84 5.13 -9.91
C LEU A 192 -3.98 5.71 -10.73
N LEU A 193 -3.88 5.63 -12.04
CA LEU A 193 -4.98 5.92 -12.96
C LEU A 193 -5.57 4.63 -13.48
N LEU A 194 -6.87 4.60 -13.62
CA LEU A 194 -7.62 3.53 -14.27
C LEU A 194 -8.39 4.14 -15.43
N ARG A 195 -8.26 3.59 -16.64
CA ARG A 195 -8.97 4.06 -17.82
C ARG A 195 -9.33 2.92 -18.79
N ARG A 196 -10.14 3.23 -19.80
CA ARG A 196 -10.63 2.24 -20.79
C ARG A 196 -9.68 2.01 -21.96
N THR A 197 -8.71 2.86 -22.15
CA THR A 197 -7.74 2.78 -23.26
C THR A 197 -6.34 2.52 -22.74
N PRO A 198 -5.48 1.81 -23.47
CA PRO A 198 -4.11 1.58 -23.08
C PRO A 198 -3.32 2.87 -22.86
N PHE A 199 -2.34 2.84 -21.97
CA PHE A 199 -1.40 3.94 -21.75
C PHE A 199 -0.28 3.88 -22.82
N PRO A 200 0.06 4.98 -23.53
CA PRO A 200 1.10 4.97 -24.55
C PRO A 200 2.45 4.47 -24.03
N GLY A 201 2.83 4.90 -22.83
CA GLY A 201 4.08 4.50 -22.17
C GLY A 201 4.02 3.14 -21.46
N GLY A 202 2.95 2.35 -21.63
CA GLY A 202 2.72 1.05 -21.00
C GLY A 202 1.94 1.13 -19.69
N GLY A 203 1.24 0.05 -19.38
CA GLY A 203 0.41 -0.14 -18.19
C GLY A 203 -0.11 -1.57 -18.13
N ILE A 204 -0.87 -1.88 -17.10
CA ILE A 204 -1.44 -3.22 -16.89
C ILE A 204 -2.86 -3.28 -17.45
N HIS A 205 -3.10 -4.13 -18.44
CA HIS A 205 -4.45 -4.51 -18.83
C HIS A 205 -5.03 -5.43 -17.75
N LEU A 206 -5.98 -4.94 -16.97
CA LEU A 206 -6.56 -5.68 -15.85
C LEU A 206 -7.40 -6.86 -16.34
N ARG A 207 -7.14 -8.03 -15.79
CA ARG A 207 -7.86 -9.28 -16.08
C ARG A 207 -8.73 -9.71 -14.91
N ALA A 208 -8.31 -9.44 -13.70
CA ALA A 208 -9.04 -9.83 -12.49
C ALA A 208 -8.77 -8.88 -11.32
N LEU A 209 -9.80 -8.74 -10.48
CA LEU A 209 -9.76 -8.12 -9.16
C LEU A 209 -10.50 -9.06 -8.21
N HIS A 210 -9.83 -9.48 -7.14
CA HIS A 210 -10.37 -10.44 -6.19
C HIS A 210 -10.14 -9.97 -4.76
N THR A 211 -11.14 -10.19 -3.93
CA THR A 211 -11.12 -9.92 -2.47
C THR A 211 -11.48 -11.16 -1.68
N PHE A 212 -10.93 -11.23 -0.47
CA PHE A 212 -11.27 -12.20 0.57
C PHE A 212 -11.21 -11.52 1.93
N THR A 213 -12.15 -11.86 2.82
CA THR A 213 -12.15 -11.35 4.19
C THR A 213 -12.48 -12.46 5.18
N ALA A 214 -11.73 -12.51 6.30
CA ALA A 214 -11.99 -13.35 7.47
C ALA A 214 -12.22 -12.44 8.69
N PRO A 215 -13.47 -11.97 8.92
CA PRO A 215 -13.78 -10.91 9.88
C PRO A 215 -13.58 -11.32 11.35
N ASP A 216 -13.53 -12.60 11.65
CA ASP A 216 -13.32 -13.12 13.01
C ASP A 216 -11.98 -12.70 13.63
N HIS A 217 -11.09 -12.12 12.84
CA HIS A 217 -9.74 -11.70 13.25
C HIS A 217 -9.58 -10.18 13.37
N TRP A 218 -10.67 -9.42 13.43
CA TRP A 218 -10.66 -7.96 13.39
C TRP A 218 -9.92 -7.30 14.58
N GLU A 219 -9.85 -7.97 15.73
CA GLU A 219 -9.20 -7.44 16.93
C GLU A 219 -7.68 -7.51 16.91
N LEU A 220 -7.07 -8.27 15.98
CA LEU A 220 -5.63 -8.53 16.00
C LEU A 220 -4.77 -7.31 15.67
N CYS A 221 -5.32 -6.30 15.02
CA CYS A 221 -4.61 -5.06 14.73
C CYS A 221 -5.60 -3.90 14.60
N GLN A 222 -5.37 -2.85 15.38
CA GLN A 222 -6.30 -1.73 15.47
C GLN A 222 -5.55 -0.41 15.59
N VAL A 223 -6.17 0.64 15.07
CA VAL A 223 -5.86 2.04 15.38
C VAL A 223 -7.16 2.66 15.90
N PRO A 224 -7.36 2.73 17.23
CA PRO A 224 -8.54 3.38 17.79
C PRO A 224 -8.58 4.87 17.43
N ILE A 225 -9.76 5.44 17.33
CA ILE A 225 -9.93 6.89 17.12
C ILE A 225 -9.28 7.64 18.30
N GLY A 226 -8.32 8.49 18.01
CA GLY A 226 -7.53 9.21 19.02
C GLY A 226 -6.51 8.34 19.77
N GLY A 227 -6.32 7.09 19.34
CA GLY A 227 -5.35 6.16 19.93
C GLY A 227 -4.19 5.85 19.00
N THR A 228 -3.32 4.94 19.46
CA THR A 228 -2.14 4.50 18.72
C THR A 228 -2.29 3.05 18.23
N LEU A 229 -1.49 2.71 17.22
CA LEU A 229 -1.47 1.39 16.61
C LEU A 229 -1.14 0.30 17.63
N PHE A 230 -1.99 -0.68 17.67
CA PHE A 230 -1.84 -1.95 18.37
C PHE A 230 -1.83 -3.09 17.35
N SER A 231 -0.93 -4.07 17.49
CA SER A 231 -0.85 -5.21 16.57
C SER A 231 -0.35 -6.47 17.26
N SER A 232 -1.15 -7.54 17.20
CA SER A 232 -0.72 -8.91 17.47
C SER A 232 0.00 -9.48 16.25
N SER A 233 1.19 -8.98 15.95
CA SER A 233 1.91 -9.27 14.70
C SER A 233 2.13 -10.77 14.47
N VAL A 234 2.40 -11.55 15.51
CA VAL A 234 2.61 -13.01 15.42
C VAL A 234 1.33 -13.73 14.98
N GLU A 235 0.18 -13.35 15.55
CA GLU A 235 -1.11 -13.94 15.18
C GLU A 235 -1.50 -13.54 13.75
N LEU A 236 -1.27 -12.29 13.36
CA LEU A 236 -1.48 -11.84 11.99
C LEU A 236 -0.63 -12.62 10.97
N MET A 237 0.64 -12.88 11.30
CA MET A 237 1.52 -13.69 10.43
C MET A 237 0.95 -15.10 10.20
N ARG A 238 0.32 -15.71 11.23
CA ARG A 238 -0.32 -17.03 11.11
C ARG A 238 -1.48 -17.04 10.14
N LEU A 239 -2.16 -15.91 9.95
CA LEU A 239 -3.25 -15.76 8.98
C LEU A 239 -2.75 -15.74 7.53
N GLY A 240 -1.46 -15.53 7.30
CA GLY A 240 -0.83 -15.68 5.99
C GLY A 240 -1.11 -17.04 5.33
N LYS A 241 -1.45 -18.08 6.11
CA LYS A 241 -1.88 -19.39 5.60
C LYS A 241 -3.09 -19.35 4.65
N TYR A 242 -3.92 -18.32 4.71
CA TYR A 242 -5.07 -18.17 3.82
C TYR A 242 -4.68 -17.70 2.41
N ILE A 243 -3.52 -17.04 2.27
CA ILE A 243 -3.09 -16.43 0.99
C ILE A 243 -2.84 -17.49 -0.07
N PRO A 244 -1.99 -18.54 0.14
CA PRO A 244 -1.61 -19.47 -0.90
C PRO A 244 -2.81 -20.21 -1.52
N PRO A 245 -3.70 -20.87 -0.74
CA PRO A 245 -4.80 -21.61 -1.33
C PRO A 245 -5.79 -20.70 -2.06
N TRP A 246 -6.10 -19.52 -1.50
CA TRP A 246 -6.99 -18.57 -2.14
C TRP A 246 -6.42 -17.98 -3.43
N ALA A 247 -5.15 -17.54 -3.42
CA ALA A 247 -4.51 -16.98 -4.60
C ALA A 247 -4.38 -18.03 -5.72
N THR A 248 -4.00 -19.26 -5.39
CA THR A 248 -3.89 -20.38 -6.35
C THR A 248 -5.25 -20.68 -6.98
N GLU A 249 -6.32 -20.75 -6.17
CA GLU A 249 -7.69 -20.99 -6.68
C GLU A 249 -8.14 -19.88 -7.65
N ARG A 250 -7.88 -18.60 -7.30
CA ARG A 250 -8.27 -17.46 -8.15
C ARG A 250 -7.46 -17.41 -9.45
N LEU A 251 -6.17 -17.73 -9.42
CA LEU A 251 -5.36 -17.84 -10.65
C LEU A 251 -5.79 -19.02 -11.51
N ALA A 252 -6.09 -20.17 -10.89
CA ALA A 252 -6.59 -21.34 -11.62
C ALA A 252 -7.92 -21.05 -12.37
N ALA A 253 -8.80 -20.22 -11.80
CA ALA A 253 -10.03 -19.78 -12.48
C ALA A 253 -9.76 -18.94 -13.74
N LEU A 254 -8.55 -18.38 -13.88
CA LEU A 254 -8.07 -17.68 -15.08
C LEU A 254 -7.24 -18.59 -16.02
N GLY A 255 -7.14 -19.88 -15.69
CA GLY A 255 -6.30 -20.83 -16.44
C GLY A 255 -4.79 -20.68 -16.17
N LEU A 256 -4.42 -20.06 -15.03
CA LEU A 256 -3.04 -19.75 -14.66
C LEU A 256 -2.63 -20.51 -13.39
N THR A 257 -1.33 -20.74 -13.27
CA THR A 257 -0.67 -21.15 -12.05
C THR A 257 0.13 -19.98 -11.45
N PRO A 258 0.53 -20.02 -10.18
CA PRO A 258 1.42 -19.00 -9.62
C PRO A 258 2.73 -18.82 -10.41
N ASN A 259 3.24 -19.89 -11.04
CA ASN A 259 4.47 -19.81 -11.82
C ASN A 259 4.31 -19.11 -13.18
N ASP A 260 3.09 -18.95 -13.68
CA ASP A 260 2.80 -18.21 -14.92
C ASP A 260 2.85 -16.68 -14.72
N ILE A 261 2.93 -16.21 -13.48
CA ILE A 261 3.09 -14.79 -13.16
C ILE A 261 4.58 -14.42 -13.23
N ASP A 262 4.90 -13.32 -13.89
CA ASP A 262 6.27 -12.84 -14.08
C ASP A 262 6.73 -11.93 -12.93
N HIS A 263 5.82 -11.11 -12.38
CA HIS A 263 6.14 -10.14 -11.34
C HIS A 263 5.09 -10.11 -10.23
N TYR A 264 5.57 -10.20 -8.98
CA TYR A 264 4.75 -10.07 -7.78
C TYR A 264 5.05 -8.78 -7.05
N VAL A 265 4.06 -7.90 -6.95
CA VAL A 265 4.10 -6.60 -6.30
C VAL A 265 3.19 -6.65 -5.08
N PHE A 266 3.77 -6.87 -3.91
CA PHE A 266 2.99 -7.04 -2.69
C PHE A 266 3.13 -5.85 -1.73
N HIS A 267 2.11 -5.64 -0.91
CA HIS A 267 2.25 -4.91 0.34
C HIS A 267 3.42 -5.45 1.16
N GLN A 268 4.15 -4.57 1.83
CA GLN A 268 5.45 -4.85 2.47
C GLN A 268 5.39 -4.74 4.01
N PRO A 269 4.65 -5.60 4.74
CA PRO A 269 4.67 -5.57 6.20
C PRO A 269 6.04 -5.97 6.76
N SER A 270 6.74 -6.86 6.08
CA SER A 270 8.15 -7.19 6.26
C SER A 270 8.68 -7.97 5.05
N GLU A 271 9.98 -7.95 4.82
CA GLU A 271 10.59 -8.69 3.71
C GLU A 271 10.39 -10.21 3.86
N ILE A 272 10.56 -10.73 5.08
CA ILE A 272 10.40 -12.17 5.36
C ILE A 272 8.99 -12.68 5.06
N MET A 273 7.94 -11.85 5.30
CA MET A 273 6.57 -12.24 4.99
C MET A 273 6.32 -12.34 3.49
N VAL A 274 6.85 -11.40 2.72
CA VAL A 274 6.72 -11.43 1.25
C VAL A 274 7.41 -12.66 0.68
N ARG A 275 8.64 -12.96 1.12
CA ARG A 275 9.37 -14.17 0.73
C ARG A 275 8.61 -15.44 1.08
N LYS A 276 8.11 -15.52 2.30
CA LYS A 276 7.34 -16.67 2.75
C LYS A 276 6.07 -16.89 1.90
N ILE A 277 5.36 -15.85 1.51
CA ILE A 277 4.17 -15.97 0.64
C ILE A 277 4.57 -16.60 -0.71
N LEU A 278 5.68 -16.16 -1.31
CA LEU A 278 6.16 -16.72 -2.58
C LEU A 278 6.63 -18.18 -2.42
N ASP A 279 7.35 -18.49 -1.34
CA ASP A 279 7.77 -19.86 -1.01
C ASP A 279 6.55 -20.78 -0.81
N ASP A 280 5.53 -20.33 -0.08
CA ASP A 280 4.31 -21.10 0.21
C ASP A 280 3.48 -21.39 -1.05
N VAL A 281 3.57 -20.56 -2.11
CA VAL A 281 2.94 -20.82 -3.41
C VAL A 281 3.89 -21.47 -4.43
N GLY A 282 5.12 -21.79 -4.03
CA GLY A 282 6.11 -22.48 -4.88
C GLY A 282 6.68 -21.61 -6.00
N VAL A 283 6.79 -20.29 -5.79
CA VAL A 283 7.30 -19.32 -6.75
C VAL A 283 8.69 -18.85 -6.36
N ASP A 284 9.57 -18.71 -7.36
CA ASP A 284 10.91 -18.15 -7.17
C ASP A 284 10.82 -16.71 -6.61
N ASN A 285 11.50 -16.48 -5.51
CA ASN A 285 11.61 -15.19 -4.85
C ASN A 285 12.17 -14.07 -5.76
N ALA A 286 12.88 -14.42 -6.83
CA ALA A 286 13.34 -13.46 -7.84
C ALA A 286 12.19 -12.76 -8.58
N LYS A 287 10.99 -13.35 -8.61
CA LYS A 287 9.79 -12.72 -9.19
C LYS A 287 9.15 -11.66 -8.27
N GLY A 288 9.50 -11.66 -6.98
CA GLY A 288 9.07 -10.67 -6.00
C GLY A 288 9.84 -9.36 -6.10
N VAL A 289 9.26 -8.28 -5.57
CA VAL A 289 9.91 -6.98 -5.37
C VAL A 289 9.92 -6.66 -3.89
N TYR A 290 11.05 -6.20 -3.37
CA TYR A 290 11.27 -6.01 -1.94
C TYR A 290 11.62 -4.56 -1.63
N THR A 291 10.74 -3.87 -0.93
CA THR A 291 10.87 -2.43 -0.62
C THR A 291 10.87 -2.12 0.86
N HIS A 292 10.56 -3.10 1.73
CA HIS A 292 10.48 -2.89 3.17
C HIS A 292 11.79 -2.32 3.77
N GLY A 293 12.94 -2.80 3.33
CA GLY A 293 14.24 -2.31 3.79
C GLY A 293 14.54 -0.86 3.39
N LEU A 294 13.86 -0.34 2.37
CA LEU A 294 14.08 1.00 1.81
C LEU A 294 13.08 2.04 2.34
N TYR A 295 11.84 1.62 2.63
CA TYR A 295 10.73 2.54 2.94
C TYR A 295 9.98 2.17 4.22
N GLY A 296 10.30 1.02 4.86
CA GLY A 296 9.50 0.44 5.93
C GLY A 296 8.16 -0.10 5.40
N ASN A 297 7.21 -0.27 6.31
CA ASN A 297 5.83 -0.61 5.98
C ASN A 297 5.05 0.68 5.70
N THR A 298 4.79 1.00 4.45
CA THR A 298 4.04 2.20 4.03
C THR A 298 2.53 1.96 3.94
N ALA A 299 2.02 1.02 4.73
CA ALA A 299 0.59 0.71 4.86
C ALA A 299 -0.11 0.53 3.49
N SER A 300 -1.22 1.22 3.23
CA SER A 300 -1.97 1.07 1.98
C SER A 300 -1.24 1.63 0.76
N ALA A 301 -0.28 2.55 0.92
CA ALA A 301 0.55 3.06 -0.17
C ALA A 301 1.61 2.05 -0.67
N ALA A 302 1.86 0.98 0.08
CA ALA A 302 2.99 0.07 -0.17
C ALA A 302 2.95 -0.60 -1.55
N VAL A 303 1.77 -0.96 -2.05
CA VAL A 303 1.65 -1.60 -3.37
C VAL A 303 2.09 -0.65 -4.48
N GLY A 304 1.65 0.62 -4.45
CA GLY A 304 2.05 1.60 -5.46
C GLY A 304 3.54 1.94 -5.38
N VAL A 305 4.10 2.09 -4.17
CA VAL A 305 5.54 2.29 -3.96
C VAL A 305 6.36 1.10 -4.49
N THR A 306 5.93 -0.13 -4.20
CA THR A 306 6.58 -1.35 -4.67
C THR A 306 6.45 -1.52 -6.18
N TYR A 307 5.30 -1.14 -6.76
CA TYR A 307 5.10 -1.15 -8.22
C TYR A 307 6.01 -0.14 -8.92
N ARG A 308 6.17 1.08 -8.37
CA ARG A 308 7.16 2.06 -8.86
C ARG A 308 8.56 1.45 -8.87
N ARG A 309 8.95 0.79 -7.78
CA ARG A 309 10.25 0.17 -7.65
C ARG A 309 10.48 -0.95 -8.68
N LEU A 310 9.47 -1.77 -8.95
CA LEU A 310 9.52 -2.76 -10.03
C LEU A 310 9.90 -2.11 -11.36
N LEU A 311 9.21 -1.02 -11.73
CA LEU A 311 9.43 -0.33 -13.01
C LEU A 311 10.79 0.37 -13.10
N GLU A 312 11.39 0.73 -11.96
CA GLU A 312 12.74 1.30 -11.87
C GLU A 312 13.84 0.24 -11.99
N GLU A 313 13.61 -0.96 -11.46
CA GLU A 313 14.61 -2.04 -11.40
C GLU A 313 14.57 -2.98 -12.59
N ARG A 314 13.42 -3.11 -13.26
CA ARG A 314 13.19 -4.13 -14.29
C ARG A 314 12.57 -3.54 -15.55
N THR A 315 13.00 -4.07 -16.68
CA THR A 315 12.31 -3.84 -17.96
C THR A 315 11.14 -4.81 -18.05
N ILE A 316 9.91 -4.28 -18.04
CA ILE A 316 8.70 -5.06 -18.19
C ILE A 316 8.38 -5.17 -19.68
N LYS A 317 8.09 -6.39 -20.13
CA LYS A 317 7.80 -6.69 -21.54
C LYS A 317 6.29 -6.77 -21.75
N SER A 318 5.84 -6.45 -22.96
CA SER A 318 4.45 -6.69 -23.35
C SER A 318 4.11 -8.18 -23.22
N GLY A 319 3.01 -8.47 -22.53
CA GLY A 319 2.57 -9.83 -22.20
C GLY A 319 3.06 -10.33 -20.83
N ASP A 320 4.02 -9.68 -20.17
CA ASP A 320 4.38 -10.04 -18.79
C ASP A 320 3.15 -9.94 -17.88
N LYS A 321 2.94 -10.95 -17.06
CA LYS A 321 1.83 -11.03 -16.11
C LYS A 321 2.25 -10.51 -14.75
N LEU A 322 1.44 -9.62 -14.20
CA LEU A 322 1.69 -8.99 -12.91
C LEU A 322 0.56 -9.29 -11.93
N VAL A 323 0.92 -9.55 -10.68
CA VAL A 323 -0.01 -9.56 -9.55
C VAL A 323 0.36 -8.44 -8.58
N LEU A 324 -0.56 -7.52 -8.35
CA LEU A 324 -0.49 -6.50 -7.30
C LEU A 324 -1.36 -6.98 -6.15
N GLY A 325 -0.78 -7.23 -4.97
CA GLY A 325 -1.51 -7.83 -3.86
C GLY A 325 -1.24 -7.17 -2.52
N SER A 326 -2.26 -7.17 -1.68
CA SER A 326 -2.16 -6.69 -0.30
C SER A 326 -2.96 -7.57 0.63
N ALA A 327 -2.44 -7.73 1.86
CA ALA A 327 -3.18 -8.28 2.99
C ALA A 327 -3.20 -7.24 4.12
N ALA A 328 -4.29 -7.18 4.85
CA ALA A 328 -4.54 -6.18 5.88
C ALA A 328 -5.08 -6.78 7.17
N ALA A 329 -5.00 -5.96 8.22
CA ALA A 329 -5.70 -6.21 9.47
C ALA A 329 -7.20 -6.41 9.24
N GLY A 330 -7.80 -7.28 10.04
CA GLY A 330 -9.22 -7.44 10.03
C GLY A 330 -9.83 -8.82 9.72
N TYR A 331 -9.40 -9.78 8.97
CA TYR A 331 -8.30 -9.93 8.05
C TYR A 331 -8.79 -9.89 6.60
N SER A 332 -8.24 -9.02 5.77
CA SER A 332 -8.66 -8.89 4.37
C SER A 332 -7.48 -9.05 3.42
N MET A 333 -7.76 -9.58 2.23
CA MET A 333 -6.79 -9.72 1.14
C MET A 333 -7.41 -9.25 -0.15
N VAL A 334 -6.62 -8.53 -0.95
CA VAL A 334 -7.01 -8.10 -2.30
C VAL A 334 -5.85 -8.35 -3.25
N PHE A 335 -6.14 -8.83 -4.44
CA PHE A 335 -5.20 -8.75 -5.53
C PHE A 335 -5.84 -8.30 -6.84
N ALA A 336 -5.07 -7.54 -7.61
CA ALA A 336 -5.30 -7.21 -9.01
C ALA A 336 -4.32 -8.03 -9.86
N MET A 337 -4.81 -8.69 -10.90
CA MET A 337 -4.00 -9.43 -11.87
C MET A 337 -4.22 -8.87 -13.26
N GLY A 338 -3.16 -8.72 -14.03
CA GLY A 338 -3.23 -8.28 -15.40
C GLY A 338 -1.95 -8.53 -16.19
N GLU A 339 -1.97 -8.10 -17.44
CA GLU A 339 -0.88 -8.26 -18.39
C GLU A 339 -0.34 -6.88 -18.77
N TRP A 340 0.99 -6.74 -18.79
CA TRP A 340 1.61 -5.51 -19.27
C TRP A 340 1.36 -5.31 -20.75
N THR A 341 0.91 -4.13 -21.12
CA THR A 341 0.69 -3.75 -22.53
C THR A 341 1.22 -2.35 -22.76
N THR A 342 1.81 -2.16 -23.94
CA THR A 342 2.14 -0.83 -24.45
C THR A 342 1.08 -0.44 -25.47
N GLY A 343 0.45 0.71 -25.29
CA GLY A 343 -0.43 1.25 -26.32
C GLY A 343 0.37 1.51 -27.59
N SER A 344 -0.18 1.16 -28.76
CA SER A 344 0.36 1.69 -30.02
C SER A 344 0.21 3.22 -29.96
N ALA A 345 1.29 3.95 -30.22
CA ALA A 345 1.18 5.39 -30.48
C ALA A 345 0.25 5.55 -31.71
N SER A 346 -0.95 6.08 -31.47
CA SER A 346 -1.92 6.40 -32.52
C SER A 346 -1.49 7.68 -33.24
#